data_123fbbe699cc9c6eab5def0941f19606
#
_entry.id   123fbbe699cc9c6eab5def0941f19606
#
_cell.length_a   1.000
_cell.length_b   1.000
_cell.length_c   1.000
_cell.angle_alpha   90.00
_cell.angle_beta   90.00
_cell.angle_gamma   90.00
#
_symmetry.space_group_name_H-M   'P 1'
#
loop_
_entity.id
_entity.type
_entity.pdbx_description
1 polymer ?
#
loop_
_entity_poly.entity_id
_entity_poly.type
_entity_poly.pdbx_seq_one_letter_code
_entity_poly.pdbx_strand_id
1 'polypeptide(L)'
;GAEKLVSVNMNGEVKAVKLKVPLGTPDGGRVKYSKTGPNNADVIVTYRIHPHKRFYRISKLDIESVVDVNFWDLILGTTLPFTTLDGKNINITVPKKTSPTASLKLAKQGLRTNRQHGHCYVKINAIMPNNIDDETIQFLMKKYG
;
A
#
# COMPACT_ATOMS: atom_id res chain seq x y z
N GLY A 1 -0.15 -16.23 -1.10
CA GLY A 1 0.23 -16.18 -2.49
C GLY A 1 -0.91 -15.71 -3.37
N ALA A 2 -0.55 -15.34 -4.56
CA ALA A 2 -1.49 -14.98 -5.59
C ALA A 2 -1.20 -15.83 -6.84
N GLU A 3 -2.23 -16.10 -7.61
CA GLU A 3 -2.07 -16.68 -8.94
C GLU A 3 -1.97 -15.56 -9.97
N LYS A 4 -1.01 -15.67 -10.88
CA LYS A 4 -0.84 -14.71 -11.96
C LYS A 4 -0.73 -15.40 -13.29
N LEU A 5 -1.32 -14.77 -14.32
CA LEU A 5 -1.10 -15.16 -15.70
C LEU A 5 0.21 -14.56 -16.17
N VAL A 6 1.11 -15.41 -16.63
CA VAL A 6 2.41 -15.00 -17.14
C VAL A 6 2.54 -15.50 -18.57
N SER A 7 3.00 -14.64 -19.46
CA SER A 7 3.29 -15.02 -20.83
C SER A 7 4.65 -15.71 -20.88
N VAL A 8 4.66 -16.93 -21.38
CA VAL A 8 5.89 -17.73 -21.52
C VAL A 8 6.07 -18.08 -23.00
N ASN A 9 7.27 -17.82 -23.52
CA ASN A 9 7.63 -18.23 -24.87
C ASN A 9 8.00 -19.71 -24.87
N MET A 10 7.21 -20.52 -25.54
CA MET A 10 7.42 -21.96 -25.70
C MET A 10 7.63 -22.29 -27.19
N ASN A 11 8.87 -22.56 -27.55
CA ASN A 11 9.22 -22.95 -28.94
C ASN A 11 8.72 -21.94 -30.00
N GLY A 12 8.84 -20.65 -29.73
CA GLY A 12 8.38 -19.60 -30.63
C GLY A 12 6.90 -19.19 -30.45
N GLU A 13 6.15 -19.91 -29.64
CA GLU A 13 4.78 -19.55 -29.32
C GLU A 13 4.71 -18.91 -27.92
N VAL A 14 3.95 -17.83 -27.79
CA VAL A 14 3.70 -17.21 -26.50
C VAL A 14 2.42 -17.79 -25.93
N LYS A 15 2.53 -18.45 -24.79
CA LYS A 15 1.38 -19.00 -24.07
C LYS A 15 1.20 -18.32 -22.72
N ALA A 16 -0.04 -18.09 -22.35
CA ALA A 16 -0.36 -17.62 -21.00
C ALA A 16 -0.36 -18.82 -20.05
N VAL A 17 0.44 -18.74 -19.01
CA VAL A 17 0.55 -19.78 -17.97
C VAL A 17 0.16 -19.17 -16.65
N LYS A 18 -0.72 -19.87 -15.92
CA LYS A 18 -1.15 -19.46 -14.58
C LYS A 18 -0.15 -19.99 -13.56
N LEU A 19 0.56 -19.08 -12.91
CA LEU A 19 1.58 -19.41 -11.91
C LEU A 19 1.17 -18.92 -10.53
N LYS A 20 1.42 -19.74 -9.53
CA LYS A 20 1.20 -19.36 -8.13
C LYS A 20 2.45 -18.68 -7.59
N VAL A 21 2.29 -17.43 -7.15
CA VAL A 21 3.37 -16.64 -6.57
C VAL A 21 3.40 -16.89 -5.06
N PRO A 22 4.53 -17.37 -4.50
CA PRO A 22 4.64 -17.57 -3.05
C PRO A 22 4.48 -16.26 -2.29
N LEU A 23 3.89 -16.36 -1.10
CA LEU A 23 3.74 -15.21 -0.22
C LEU A 23 5.10 -14.65 0.20
N GLY A 24 5.22 -13.33 0.20
CA GLY A 24 6.44 -12.67 0.64
C GLY A 24 7.61 -12.78 -0.31
N THR A 25 7.40 -13.16 -1.58
CA THR A 25 8.46 -13.22 -2.58
C THR A 25 9.14 -11.84 -2.69
N PRO A 26 10.47 -11.75 -2.44
CA PRO A 26 11.18 -10.48 -2.54
C PRO A 26 11.40 -10.08 -4.00
N ASP A 27 11.69 -8.79 -4.23
CA ASP A 27 12.12 -8.33 -5.55
C ASP A 27 13.38 -9.06 -6.00
N GLY A 28 13.36 -9.57 -7.21
CA GLY A 28 14.45 -10.40 -7.74
C GLY A 28 14.42 -11.86 -7.26
N GLY A 29 13.42 -12.22 -6.45
CA GLY A 29 13.27 -13.63 -6.01
C GLY A 29 13.02 -14.57 -7.16
N ARG A 30 13.58 -15.76 -7.09
CA ARG A 30 13.44 -16.79 -8.11
C ARG A 30 12.60 -17.95 -7.61
N VAL A 31 11.72 -18.45 -8.45
CA VAL A 31 10.91 -19.63 -8.15
C VAL A 31 11.01 -20.58 -9.34
N LYS A 32 11.28 -21.85 -9.02
CA LYS A 32 11.36 -22.91 -10.02
C LYS A 32 10.01 -23.60 -10.15
N TYR A 33 9.53 -23.67 -11.38
CA TYR A 33 8.29 -24.40 -11.70
C TYR A 33 8.68 -25.63 -12.53
N SER A 34 8.49 -26.80 -11.93
CA SER A 34 8.90 -28.05 -12.55
C SER A 34 7.98 -28.42 -13.72
N LYS A 35 8.58 -28.87 -14.83
CA LYS A 35 7.89 -29.43 -15.99
C LYS A 35 6.84 -28.51 -16.62
N THR A 36 7.04 -27.19 -16.50
CA THR A 36 6.08 -26.20 -17.00
C THR A 36 6.47 -25.64 -18.37
N GLY A 37 7.75 -25.78 -18.71
CA GLY A 37 8.32 -25.28 -19.96
C GLY A 37 8.21 -26.25 -21.14
N PRO A 38 8.82 -25.90 -22.29
CA PRO A 38 8.85 -26.74 -23.48
C PRO A 38 9.50 -28.10 -23.17
N ASN A 39 8.96 -29.17 -23.75
CA ASN A 39 9.46 -30.54 -23.56
C ASN A 39 9.53 -30.96 -22.08
N ASN A 40 8.59 -30.48 -21.26
CA ASN A 40 8.56 -30.72 -19.81
C ASN A 40 9.81 -30.20 -19.06
N ALA A 41 10.49 -29.21 -19.63
CA ALA A 41 11.60 -28.55 -18.94
C ALA A 41 11.10 -27.73 -17.75
N ASP A 42 11.98 -27.55 -16.75
CA ASP A 42 11.69 -26.66 -15.62
C ASP A 42 11.78 -25.21 -16.06
N VAL A 43 10.93 -24.37 -15.46
CA VAL A 43 10.94 -22.93 -15.69
C VAL A 43 11.33 -22.23 -14.40
N ILE A 44 12.34 -21.37 -14.48
CA ILE A 44 12.75 -20.49 -13.39
C ILE A 44 12.22 -19.10 -13.67
N VAL A 45 11.38 -18.61 -12.77
CA VAL A 45 10.77 -17.28 -12.89
C VAL A 45 11.40 -16.35 -11.87
N THR A 46 11.95 -15.24 -12.35
CA THR A 46 12.42 -14.17 -11.48
C THR A 46 11.31 -13.13 -11.35
N TYR A 47 10.88 -12.90 -10.12
CA TYR A 47 9.83 -11.93 -9.84
C TYR A 47 10.41 -10.53 -9.66
N ARG A 48 9.82 -9.57 -10.37
CA ARG A 48 10.10 -8.15 -10.20
C ARG A 48 8.89 -7.52 -9.52
N ILE A 49 9.13 -6.89 -8.39
CA ILE A 49 8.08 -6.19 -7.65
C ILE A 49 8.04 -4.75 -8.16
N HIS A 50 6.95 -4.42 -8.87
CA HIS A 50 6.73 -3.03 -9.26
C HIS A 50 6.26 -2.24 -8.05
N PRO A 51 6.85 -1.06 -7.78
CA PRO A 51 6.37 -0.20 -6.71
C PRO A 51 4.90 0.14 -6.92
N HIS A 52 4.09 -0.06 -5.88
CA HIS A 52 2.71 0.37 -5.90
C HIS A 52 2.68 1.89 -5.74
N LYS A 53 1.88 2.61 -6.54
CA LYS A 53 1.83 4.09 -6.53
C LYS A 53 1.41 4.67 -5.17
N ARG A 54 0.67 3.91 -4.37
CA ARG A 54 0.12 4.34 -3.08
C ARG A 54 0.87 3.78 -1.88
N PHE A 55 1.65 2.71 -2.05
CA PHE A 55 2.30 2.00 -0.97
C PHE A 55 3.79 1.91 -1.19
N TYR A 56 4.54 2.18 -0.13
CA TYR A 56 5.99 2.10 -0.11
C TYR A 56 6.44 1.08 0.91
N ARG A 57 7.33 0.19 0.52
CA ARG A 57 7.89 -0.77 1.45
C ARG A 57 8.90 -0.06 2.35
N ILE A 58 8.70 -0.12 3.68
CA ILE A 58 9.57 0.53 4.66
C ILE A 58 10.40 -0.47 5.45
N SER A 59 10.01 -1.73 5.49
CA SER A 59 10.78 -2.81 6.06
C SER A 59 10.43 -4.11 5.34
N LYS A 60 10.87 -5.25 5.85
CA LYS A 60 10.68 -6.54 5.17
C LYS A 60 9.22 -6.81 4.81
N LEU A 61 8.29 -6.53 5.73
CA LEU A 61 6.87 -6.80 5.55
C LEU A 61 5.98 -5.57 5.77
N ASP A 62 6.52 -4.49 6.30
CA ASP A 62 5.75 -3.28 6.57
C ASP A 62 5.76 -2.35 5.37
N ILE A 63 4.64 -1.71 5.16
CA ILE A 63 4.44 -0.75 4.10
C ILE A 63 3.92 0.56 4.66
N GLU A 64 4.10 1.62 3.90
CA GLU A 64 3.63 2.96 4.22
C GLU A 64 2.80 3.51 3.07
N SER A 65 1.74 4.20 3.40
CA SER A 65 0.95 4.99 2.47
C SER A 65 0.83 6.40 3.01
N VAL A 66 0.89 7.40 2.13
CA VAL A 66 0.73 8.80 2.52
C VAL A 66 -0.65 9.27 2.08
N VAL A 67 -1.40 9.88 2.99
CA VAL A 67 -2.72 10.45 2.70
C VAL A 67 -2.73 11.94 3.00
N ASP A 68 -3.35 12.70 2.10
CA ASP A 68 -3.54 14.13 2.30
C ASP A 68 -4.76 14.36 3.17
N VAL A 69 -4.58 15.16 4.21
CA VAL A 69 -5.67 15.50 5.14
C VAL A 69 -5.65 17.00 5.37
N ASN A 70 -6.81 17.62 5.21
CA ASN A 70 -6.98 19.02 5.53
C ASN A 70 -6.62 19.30 6.98
N PHE A 71 -5.92 20.40 7.23
CA PHE A 71 -5.49 20.77 8.58
C PHE A 71 -6.67 20.88 9.55
N TRP A 72 -7.82 21.38 9.09
CA TRP A 72 -9.03 21.44 9.92
C TRP A 72 -9.52 20.07 10.35
N ASP A 73 -9.39 19.08 9.48
CA ASP A 73 -9.82 17.71 9.78
C ASP A 73 -8.92 17.04 10.82
N LEU A 74 -7.67 17.48 10.93
CA LEU A 74 -6.79 17.02 12.00
C LEU A 74 -7.20 17.60 13.37
N ILE A 75 -7.71 18.81 13.37
CA ILE A 75 -8.18 19.46 14.60
C ILE A 75 -9.54 18.89 15.03
N LEU A 76 -10.46 18.79 14.08
CA LEU A 76 -11.85 18.43 14.32
C LEU A 76 -12.11 16.93 14.36
N GLY A 77 -11.21 16.16 13.79
CA GLY A 77 -11.41 14.74 13.56
C GLY A 77 -12.17 14.49 12.26
N THR A 78 -11.90 13.37 11.66
CA THR A 78 -12.57 12.95 10.42
C THR A 78 -12.48 11.44 10.25
N THR A 79 -13.21 10.93 9.27
CA THR A 79 -13.12 9.54 8.83
C THR A 79 -12.74 9.55 7.36
N LEU A 80 -11.71 8.76 7.02
CA LEU A 80 -11.18 8.70 5.66
C LEU A 80 -11.44 7.33 5.06
N PRO A 81 -11.94 7.27 3.82
CA PRO A 81 -11.97 6.02 3.08
C PRO A 81 -10.55 5.64 2.68
N PHE A 82 -10.21 4.38 2.85
CA PHE A 82 -8.89 3.86 2.54
C PHE A 82 -9.01 2.47 1.94
N THR A 83 -8.27 2.22 0.88
CA THR A 83 -8.20 0.89 0.26
C THR A 83 -6.88 0.25 0.65
N THR A 84 -6.95 -0.90 1.33
CA THR A 84 -5.77 -1.64 1.76
C THR A 84 -5.03 -2.26 0.58
N LEU A 85 -3.83 -2.78 0.84
CA LEU A 85 -3.01 -3.41 -0.19
C LEU A 85 -3.71 -4.60 -0.85
N ASP A 86 -4.51 -5.35 -0.09
CA ASP A 86 -5.28 -6.49 -0.59
C ASP A 86 -6.65 -6.10 -1.17
N GLY A 87 -6.93 -4.81 -1.30
CA GLY A 87 -8.13 -4.32 -1.97
C GLY A 87 -9.35 -4.14 -1.08
N LYS A 88 -9.23 -4.27 0.22
CA LYS A 88 -10.34 -4.01 1.14
C LYS A 88 -10.59 -2.52 1.30
N ASN A 89 -11.85 -2.13 1.24
CA ASN A 89 -12.26 -0.76 1.54
C ASN A 89 -12.58 -0.64 3.03
N ILE A 90 -11.84 0.20 3.72
CA ILE A 90 -12.02 0.45 5.15
C ILE A 90 -12.16 1.95 5.40
N ASN A 91 -12.67 2.30 6.57
CA ASN A 91 -12.72 3.67 7.04
C ASN A 91 -11.71 3.86 8.16
N ILE A 92 -10.81 4.82 7.99
CA ILE A 92 -9.81 5.16 8.99
C ILE A 92 -10.34 6.33 9.81
N THR A 93 -10.40 6.18 11.13
CA THR A 93 -10.77 7.26 12.04
C THR A 93 -9.54 8.10 12.35
N VAL A 94 -9.61 9.38 12.05
CA VAL A 94 -8.61 10.37 12.45
C VAL A 94 -9.20 11.12 13.66
N PRO A 95 -8.66 10.89 14.87
CA PRO A 95 -9.21 11.54 16.07
C PRO A 95 -9.05 13.05 16.05
N LYS A 96 -9.85 13.74 16.86
CA LYS A 96 -9.63 15.17 17.13
C LYS A 96 -8.22 15.41 17.64
N LYS A 97 -7.62 16.53 17.27
CA LYS A 97 -6.27 16.92 17.70
C LYS A 97 -5.18 15.93 17.28
N THR A 98 -5.35 15.34 16.12
CA THR A 98 -4.31 14.48 15.53
C THR A 98 -3.15 15.34 15.05
N SER A 99 -1.93 14.93 15.39
CA SER A 99 -0.71 15.64 14.94
C SER A 99 -0.59 15.63 13.42
N PRO A 100 -0.14 16.74 12.80
CA PRO A 100 0.12 16.75 11.36
C PRO A 100 1.26 15.82 10.93
N THR A 101 2.02 15.29 11.88
CA THR A 101 3.10 14.33 11.61
C THR A 101 2.73 12.91 12.07
N ALA A 102 1.47 12.67 12.38
CA ALA A 102 1.03 11.36 12.86
C ALA A 102 1.12 10.29 11.78
N SER A 103 1.36 9.08 12.24
CA SER A 103 1.28 7.87 11.43
C SER A 103 0.31 6.90 12.09
N LEU A 104 -0.67 6.45 11.33
CA LEU A 104 -1.71 5.56 11.83
C LEU A 104 -1.36 4.13 11.44
N LYS A 105 -1.30 3.23 12.42
CA LYS A 105 -0.97 1.83 12.19
C LYS A 105 -2.22 1.03 11.86
N LEU A 106 -2.21 0.39 10.70
CA LEU A 106 -3.20 -0.61 10.31
C LEU A 106 -2.57 -1.99 10.52
N ALA A 107 -2.91 -2.62 11.63
CA ALA A 107 -2.34 -3.90 12.00
C ALA A 107 -2.65 -4.97 10.95
N LYS A 108 -1.64 -5.75 10.59
CA LYS A 108 -1.76 -6.87 9.64
C LYS A 108 -2.27 -6.47 8.24
N GLN A 109 -2.04 -5.23 7.82
CA GLN A 109 -2.40 -4.75 6.49
C GLN A 109 -1.18 -4.50 5.59
N GLY A 110 -0.02 -4.99 6.00
CA GLY A 110 1.19 -4.96 5.20
C GLY A 110 1.36 -6.22 4.35
N LEU A 111 2.60 -6.49 3.98
CA LEU A 111 2.96 -7.70 3.26
C LEU A 111 2.90 -8.90 4.22
N ARG A 112 2.74 -10.09 3.65
CA ARG A 112 2.67 -11.29 4.48
C ARG A 112 3.45 -12.45 3.88
N THR A 113 3.91 -13.31 4.76
CA THR A 113 4.43 -14.64 4.43
C THR A 113 3.49 -15.70 4.99
N ASN A 114 3.85 -16.97 4.86
CA ASN A 114 3.08 -18.05 5.48
C ASN A 114 3.10 -18.00 7.02
N ARG A 115 4.07 -17.30 7.61
CA ARG A 115 4.28 -17.26 9.07
C ARG A 115 4.07 -15.89 9.69
N GLN A 116 4.21 -14.83 8.90
CA GLN A 116 4.23 -13.47 9.41
C GLN A 116 3.34 -12.58 8.56
N HIS A 117 2.78 -11.56 9.19
CA HIS A 117 1.98 -10.55 8.53
C HIS A 117 2.45 -9.18 9.02
N GLY A 118 3.00 -8.39 8.10
CA GLY A 118 3.42 -7.03 8.39
C GLY A 118 2.25 -6.07 8.54
N HIS A 119 2.58 -4.82 8.79
CA HIS A 119 1.61 -3.76 9.03
C HIS A 119 1.65 -2.70 7.93
N CYS A 120 0.57 -1.96 7.80
CA CYS A 120 0.52 -0.75 6.98
C CYS A 120 0.49 0.48 7.88
N TYR A 121 1.37 1.42 7.61
CA TYR A 121 1.39 2.71 8.30
C TYR A 121 0.85 3.77 7.36
N VAL A 122 -0.18 4.48 7.80
CA VAL A 122 -0.77 5.56 7.03
C VAL A 122 -0.22 6.87 7.57
N LYS A 123 0.69 7.45 6.83
CA LYS A 123 1.32 8.72 7.19
C LYS A 123 0.44 9.87 6.71
N ILE A 124 0.19 10.80 7.61
CA ILE A 124 -0.60 11.97 7.29
C ILE A 124 0.28 13.03 6.64
N ASN A 125 -0.18 13.55 5.52
CA ASN A 125 0.36 14.77 4.91
C ASN A 125 -0.67 15.86 5.11
N ALA A 126 -0.42 16.76 6.06
CA ALA A 126 -1.33 17.86 6.36
C ALA A 126 -1.28 18.89 5.25
N ILE A 127 -2.43 19.23 4.68
CA ILE A 127 -2.54 20.25 3.66
C ILE A 127 -3.30 21.45 4.20
N MET A 128 -2.86 22.62 3.78
CA MET A 128 -3.53 23.87 4.15
C MET A 128 -4.85 23.97 3.39
N PRO A 129 -5.98 24.27 4.07
CA PRO A 129 -7.24 24.48 3.38
C PRO A 129 -7.14 25.64 2.38
N ASN A 130 -7.74 25.47 1.20
CA ASN A 130 -7.67 26.48 0.14
C ASN A 130 -8.56 27.70 0.39
N ASN A 131 -9.62 27.54 1.18
CA ASN A 131 -10.63 28.57 1.35
C ASN A 131 -10.84 28.89 2.83
N ILE A 132 -9.83 29.50 3.42
CA ILE A 132 -9.94 30.06 4.78
C ILE A 132 -10.57 31.45 4.63
N ASP A 133 -11.79 31.61 5.14
CA ASP A 133 -12.48 32.90 5.06
C ASP A 133 -12.01 33.89 6.12
N ASP A 134 -12.41 35.15 5.95
CA ASP A 134 -12.00 36.22 6.85
C ASP A 134 -12.58 36.05 8.25
N GLU A 135 -13.76 35.51 8.37
CA GLU A 135 -14.40 35.22 9.65
C GLU A 135 -13.56 34.23 10.47
N THR A 136 -13.08 33.19 9.84
CA THR A 136 -12.20 32.21 10.47
C THR A 136 -10.87 32.84 10.91
N ILE A 137 -10.29 33.67 10.03
CA ILE A 137 -9.03 34.38 10.36
C ILE A 137 -9.23 35.30 11.54
N GLN A 138 -10.31 36.06 11.57
CA GLN A 138 -10.60 36.97 12.68
C GLN A 138 -10.82 36.21 13.98
N PHE A 139 -11.51 35.09 13.95
CA PHE A 139 -11.70 34.22 15.11
C PHE A 139 -10.36 33.71 15.66
N LEU A 140 -9.49 33.23 14.78
CA LEU A 140 -8.19 32.72 15.17
C LEU A 140 -7.29 33.82 15.73
N MET A 141 -7.31 35.02 15.12
CA MET A 141 -6.54 36.15 15.62
C MET A 141 -7.02 36.59 17.00
N LYS A 142 -8.34 36.63 17.21
CA LYS A 142 -8.90 36.98 18.51
C LYS A 142 -8.52 35.99 19.59
N LYS A 143 -8.47 34.72 19.24
CA LYS A 143 -8.21 33.63 20.19
C LYS A 143 -6.72 33.37 20.43
N TYR A 144 -5.90 33.43 19.37
CA TYR A 144 -4.51 32.99 19.39
C TYR A 144 -3.52 34.01 18.87
N GLY A 145 -4.00 35.09 18.27
CA GLY A 145 -3.14 36.16 17.76
C GLY A 145 -2.58 37.11 18.82
#